data_a72b10caa5601d7ba2ac4828847d7ecd
#
_entry.id   a72b10caa5601d7ba2ac4828847d7ecd
#
_cell.length_a   1.000
_cell.length_b   1.000
_cell.length_c   1.000
_cell.angle_alpha   90.00
_cell.angle_beta   90.00
_cell.angle_gamma   90.00
#
_symmetry.space_group_name_H-M   'P 1'
#
loop_
_entity.id
_entity.type
_entity.pdbx_description
1 polymer ?
#
loop_
_entity_poly.entity_id
_entity_poly.type
_entity_poly.pdbx_seq_one_letter_code
_entity_poly.pdbx_strand_id
1 'polypeptide(L)'
;MESLIYDKSGIKLQMAENIDNALETVGFKNLGVKERPGLVVLRRTRMPAALVEAGFINSDTDNELFDSRFQEIARAIAGGIMGTLDHESAEEVPLYYRVQVGAYRQRQNADNLLYELMDKGYPAFILSDGGLYKVQVGAYRQLANAVTMEQKLRREGYSTMIAT
;
A
#
# COMPACT_ATOMS: atom_id res chain seq x y z
N MET A 1 10.57 -21.86 12.26
CA MET A 1 10.49 -20.50 11.73
C MET A 1 9.67 -19.60 12.65
N GLU A 2 9.89 -18.29 12.62
CA GLU A 2 9.14 -17.29 13.39
C GLU A 2 9.19 -15.94 12.68
N SER A 3 8.19 -15.10 12.89
CA SER A 3 8.20 -13.72 12.41
C SER A 3 8.29 -12.73 13.57
N LEU A 4 9.12 -11.69 13.40
CA LEU A 4 9.35 -10.66 14.39
C LEU A 4 8.70 -9.36 13.92
N ILE A 5 7.98 -8.69 14.82
CA ILE A 5 7.31 -7.42 14.58
C ILE A 5 7.59 -6.42 15.71
N TYR A 6 7.31 -5.14 15.47
CA TYR A 6 7.52 -4.09 16.49
C TYR A 6 6.59 -4.29 17.70
N ASP A 7 5.28 -4.43 17.43
CA ASP A 7 4.22 -4.74 18.39
C ASP A 7 3.14 -5.59 17.74
N LYS A 8 2.38 -6.35 18.53
CA LYS A 8 1.31 -7.24 18.05
C LYS A 8 0.02 -6.47 17.75
N SER A 9 0.05 -5.62 16.72
CA SER A 9 -1.13 -4.85 16.32
C SER A 9 -1.18 -4.58 14.82
N GLY A 10 -2.40 -4.39 14.30
CA GLY A 10 -2.67 -3.95 12.93
C GLY A 10 -2.15 -4.89 11.85
N ILE A 11 -1.99 -4.35 10.64
CA ILE A 11 -1.65 -5.10 9.44
C ILE A 11 -0.31 -5.86 9.51
N LYS A 12 0.67 -5.34 10.26
CA LYS A 12 1.96 -6.03 10.42
C LYS A 12 1.83 -7.37 11.17
N LEU A 13 0.89 -7.45 12.14
CA LEU A 13 0.57 -8.70 12.82
C LEU A 13 -0.09 -9.67 11.84
N GLN A 14 -1.10 -9.24 11.13
CA GLN A 14 -1.81 -10.06 10.14
C GLN A 14 -0.86 -10.56 9.04
N MET A 15 0.04 -9.70 8.53
CA MET A 15 1.04 -10.07 7.54
C MET A 15 2.00 -11.14 8.08
N ALA A 16 2.49 -10.97 9.30
CA ALA A 16 3.39 -11.93 9.93
C ALA A 16 2.69 -13.29 10.15
N GLU A 17 1.44 -13.29 10.64
CA GLU A 17 0.65 -14.50 10.82
C GLU A 17 0.35 -15.22 9.50
N ASN A 18 0.01 -14.48 8.45
CA ASN A 18 -0.24 -15.05 7.11
C ASN A 18 1.02 -15.69 6.53
N ILE A 19 2.18 -15.05 6.70
CA ILE A 19 3.47 -15.61 6.26
C ILE A 19 3.82 -16.86 7.05
N ASP A 20 3.71 -16.81 8.39
CA ASP A 20 4.01 -17.95 9.26
C ASP A 20 3.11 -19.15 8.94
N ASN A 21 1.80 -18.93 8.76
CA ASN A 21 0.85 -19.97 8.38
C ASN A 21 1.18 -20.57 6.99
N ALA A 22 1.56 -19.74 6.03
CA ALA A 22 1.95 -20.20 4.70
C ALA A 22 3.25 -21.03 4.73
N LEU A 23 4.25 -20.61 5.50
CA LEU A 23 5.50 -21.37 5.68
C LEU A 23 5.29 -22.70 6.42
N GLU A 24 4.35 -22.75 7.36
CA GLU A 24 3.97 -24.01 8.04
C GLU A 24 3.45 -25.04 7.03
N THR A 25 2.70 -24.63 6.01
CA THR A 25 2.22 -25.54 4.94
C THR A 25 3.35 -26.11 4.09
N VAL A 26 4.49 -25.41 4.03
CA VAL A 26 5.71 -25.92 3.35
C VAL A 26 6.44 -26.97 4.19
N GLY A 27 6.22 -26.99 5.50
CA GLY A 27 6.77 -27.98 6.41
C GLY A 27 7.61 -27.41 7.56
N PHE A 28 7.74 -26.10 7.68
CA PHE A 28 8.44 -25.48 8.81
C PHE A 28 7.65 -25.58 10.10
N LYS A 29 8.35 -25.73 11.20
CA LYS A 29 7.72 -25.63 12.53
C LYS A 29 7.43 -24.17 12.86
N ASN A 30 6.16 -23.82 13.00
CA ASN A 30 5.69 -22.49 13.38
C ASN A 30 5.92 -22.21 14.88
N LEU A 31 6.76 -21.23 15.19
CA LEU A 31 7.03 -20.75 16.54
C LEU A 31 6.25 -19.48 16.90
N GLY A 32 5.44 -19.00 15.95
CA GLY A 32 4.56 -17.86 16.08
C GLY A 32 5.25 -16.50 15.99
N VAL A 33 4.42 -15.47 15.95
CA VAL A 33 4.86 -14.07 15.85
C VAL A 33 5.34 -13.55 17.21
N LYS A 34 6.50 -12.89 17.23
CA LYS A 34 7.11 -12.33 18.44
C LYS A 34 7.37 -10.84 18.32
N GLU A 35 7.23 -10.13 19.44
CA GLU A 35 7.56 -8.70 19.50
C GLU A 35 9.06 -8.50 19.71
N ARG A 36 9.64 -7.57 18.93
CA ARG A 36 11.05 -7.16 19.00
C ARG A 36 11.20 -5.64 18.77
N PRO A 37 10.71 -4.80 19.68
CA PRO A 37 10.72 -3.34 19.52
C PRO A 37 12.13 -2.74 19.49
N GLY A 38 13.14 -3.50 19.93
CA GLY A 38 14.54 -3.10 19.89
C GLY A 38 15.17 -3.12 18.49
N LEU A 39 14.61 -3.87 17.54
CA LEU A 39 15.16 -3.98 16.19
C LEU A 39 14.92 -2.69 15.38
N VAL A 40 16.02 -2.12 14.88
CA VAL A 40 15.99 -0.84 14.14
C VAL A 40 15.13 -0.93 12.90
N VAL A 41 15.19 -2.03 12.15
CA VAL A 41 14.42 -2.27 10.93
C VAL A 41 12.92 -2.33 11.18
N LEU A 42 12.48 -2.73 12.36
CA LEU A 42 11.06 -2.75 12.74
C LEU A 42 10.60 -1.42 13.34
N ARG A 43 11.49 -0.74 14.09
CA ARG A 43 11.16 0.49 14.83
C ARG A 43 11.18 1.75 13.97
N ARG A 44 12.09 1.85 12.98
CA ARG A 44 12.32 3.08 12.20
C ARG A 44 11.64 3.10 10.84
N THR A 45 11.01 2.02 10.42
CA THR A 45 10.21 2.03 9.20
C THR A 45 8.89 2.77 9.43
N ARG A 46 8.40 3.46 8.39
CA ARG A 46 7.08 4.11 8.38
C ARG A 46 6.00 3.22 7.78
N MET A 47 6.39 2.10 7.22
CA MET A 47 5.49 1.10 6.63
C MET A 47 5.33 -0.09 7.57
N PRO A 48 4.26 -0.88 7.47
CA PRO A 48 4.16 -2.17 8.12
C PRO A 48 5.41 -3.00 7.85
N ALA A 49 6.02 -3.57 8.89
CA ALA A 49 7.26 -4.32 8.76
C ALA A 49 7.23 -5.58 9.60
N ALA A 50 7.74 -6.65 9.02
CA ALA A 50 8.04 -7.91 9.68
C ALA A 50 9.45 -8.38 9.28
N LEU A 51 10.14 -9.04 10.20
CA LEU A 51 11.37 -9.76 9.94
C LEU A 51 11.05 -11.24 10.02
N VAL A 52 11.15 -11.96 8.90
CA VAL A 52 10.80 -13.38 8.80
C VAL A 52 12.07 -14.20 8.98
N GLU A 53 12.11 -15.00 10.03
CA GLU A 53 13.14 -16.03 10.26
C GLU A 53 12.59 -17.37 9.78
N ALA A 54 12.69 -17.60 8.46
CA ALA A 54 12.06 -18.74 7.80
C ALA A 54 12.63 -20.10 8.26
N GLY A 55 13.84 -20.14 8.77
CA GLY A 55 14.44 -21.35 9.34
C GLY A 55 15.69 -21.05 10.14
N PHE A 56 16.22 -22.05 10.83
CA PHE A 56 17.39 -21.94 11.68
C PHE A 56 18.55 -22.79 11.11
N ILE A 57 19.70 -22.17 10.94
CA ILE A 57 20.89 -22.81 10.32
C ILE A 57 21.38 -24.05 11.06
N ASN A 58 21.06 -24.19 12.35
CA ASN A 58 21.40 -25.36 13.17
C ASN A 58 20.31 -26.45 13.17
N SER A 59 19.29 -26.33 12.31
CA SER A 59 18.23 -27.31 12.10
C SER A 59 18.44 -28.04 10.76
N ASP A 60 18.81 -29.31 10.80
CA ASP A 60 18.99 -30.13 9.58
C ASP A 60 17.69 -30.19 8.78
N THR A 61 16.53 -30.28 9.45
CA THR A 61 15.22 -30.27 8.78
C THR A 61 14.95 -28.97 8.03
N ASP A 62 15.27 -27.82 8.64
CA ASP A 62 15.07 -26.53 7.99
C ASP A 62 16.01 -26.37 6.79
N ASN A 63 17.28 -26.81 6.93
CA ASN A 63 18.25 -26.79 5.84
C ASN A 63 17.80 -27.67 4.67
N GLU A 64 17.28 -28.89 4.94
CA GLU A 64 16.73 -29.77 3.91
C GLU A 64 15.53 -29.16 3.19
N LEU A 65 14.64 -28.44 3.90
CA LEU A 65 13.53 -27.71 3.29
C LEU A 65 14.04 -26.59 2.37
N PHE A 66 15.06 -25.84 2.78
CA PHE A 66 15.66 -24.81 1.95
C PHE A 66 16.28 -25.38 0.68
N ASP A 67 17.00 -26.50 0.77
CA ASP A 67 17.66 -27.12 -0.37
C ASP A 67 16.65 -27.72 -1.36
N SER A 68 15.55 -28.31 -0.86
CA SER A 68 14.59 -29.03 -1.69
C SER A 68 13.38 -28.22 -2.12
N ARG A 69 12.96 -27.18 -1.36
CA ARG A 69 11.69 -26.45 -1.54
C ARG A 69 11.84 -24.94 -1.63
N PHE A 70 12.99 -24.42 -2.03
CA PHE A 70 13.26 -22.98 -2.08
C PHE A 70 12.16 -22.16 -2.79
N GLN A 71 11.66 -22.65 -3.93
CA GLN A 71 10.61 -21.98 -4.70
C GLN A 71 9.25 -21.98 -3.97
N GLU A 72 8.95 -23.03 -3.21
CA GLU A 72 7.72 -23.10 -2.41
C GLU A 72 7.80 -22.13 -1.23
N ILE A 73 8.96 -22.03 -0.58
CA ILE A 73 9.23 -21.06 0.49
C ILE A 73 9.02 -19.63 -0.02
N ALA A 74 9.61 -19.28 -1.16
CA ALA A 74 9.47 -17.96 -1.75
C ALA A 74 8.01 -17.63 -2.10
N ARG A 75 7.26 -18.60 -2.64
CA ARG A 75 5.82 -18.44 -2.93
C ARG A 75 4.97 -18.33 -1.68
N ALA A 76 5.29 -19.05 -0.63
CA ALA A 76 4.60 -18.98 0.64
C ALA A 76 4.72 -17.58 1.28
N ILE A 77 5.93 -17.02 1.30
CA ILE A 77 6.18 -15.66 1.79
C ILE A 77 5.42 -14.63 0.93
N ALA A 78 5.54 -14.72 -0.40
CA ALA A 78 4.83 -13.82 -1.31
C ALA A 78 3.31 -13.92 -1.15
N GLY A 79 2.78 -15.15 -1.03
CA GLY A 79 1.36 -15.41 -0.81
C GLY A 79 0.84 -14.83 0.50
N GLY A 80 1.62 -14.94 1.59
CA GLY A 80 1.28 -14.35 2.89
C GLY A 80 1.21 -12.82 2.84
N ILE A 81 2.14 -12.19 2.12
CA ILE A 81 2.12 -10.73 1.89
C ILE A 81 0.90 -10.34 1.05
N MET A 82 0.68 -10.99 -0.09
CA MET A 82 -0.43 -10.68 -1.01
C MET A 82 -1.79 -10.90 -0.34
N GLY A 83 -1.98 -12.00 0.40
CA GLY A 83 -3.21 -12.28 1.13
C GLY A 83 -3.52 -11.22 2.20
N THR A 84 -2.49 -10.58 2.77
CA THR A 84 -2.68 -9.47 3.70
C THR A 84 -3.16 -8.20 2.98
N LEU A 85 -2.57 -7.90 1.81
CA LEU A 85 -2.94 -6.72 1.01
C LEU A 85 -4.35 -6.87 0.40
N ASP A 86 -4.73 -8.08 -0.01
CA ASP A 86 -6.06 -8.36 -0.53
C ASP A 86 -7.14 -8.22 0.56
N HIS A 87 -6.83 -8.55 1.82
CA HIS A 87 -7.73 -8.30 2.96
C HIS A 87 -7.83 -6.81 3.31
N GLU A 88 -6.76 -6.03 3.14
CA GLU A 88 -6.82 -4.57 3.30
C GLU A 88 -7.65 -3.92 2.18
N SER A 89 -7.64 -4.49 0.97
CA SER A 89 -8.50 -4.06 -0.13
C SER A 89 -9.97 -4.46 0.04
N ALA A 90 -10.28 -5.40 0.95
CA ALA A 90 -11.66 -5.77 1.30
C ALA A 90 -12.26 -4.90 2.44
N GLU A 91 -11.46 -4.15 3.20
CA GLU A 91 -11.98 -2.95 3.86
C GLU A 91 -12.27 -1.94 2.73
N GLU A 92 -13.53 -1.55 2.56
CA GLU A 92 -14.01 -0.59 1.56
C GLU A 92 -12.94 0.47 1.31
N VAL A 93 -12.28 0.40 0.15
CA VAL A 93 -11.42 1.50 -0.29
C VAL A 93 -12.32 2.73 -0.23
N PRO A 94 -12.10 3.66 0.69
CA PRO A 94 -13.03 4.75 0.87
C PRO A 94 -13.13 5.48 -0.47
N LEU A 95 -14.33 5.47 -1.05
CA LEU A 95 -14.61 6.13 -2.30
C LEU A 95 -14.27 7.62 -2.12
N TYR A 96 -13.21 8.05 -2.77
CA TYR A 96 -12.84 9.45 -2.74
C TYR A 96 -13.36 10.15 -3.99
N TYR A 97 -14.12 11.22 -3.76
CA TYR A 97 -14.51 12.16 -4.79
C TYR A 97 -13.37 13.14 -5.05
N ARG A 98 -12.90 13.22 -6.28
CA ARG A 98 -11.83 14.11 -6.72
C ARG A 98 -12.36 15.08 -7.76
N VAL A 99 -11.91 16.32 -7.74
CA VAL A 99 -12.30 17.29 -8.76
C VAL A 99 -11.26 17.27 -9.87
N GLN A 100 -11.59 16.65 -11.02
CA GLN A 100 -10.71 16.65 -12.19
C GLN A 100 -10.86 17.98 -12.93
N VAL A 101 -9.74 18.63 -13.22
CA VAL A 101 -9.65 19.95 -13.86
C VAL A 101 -9.11 19.84 -15.28
N GLY A 102 -8.40 18.77 -15.59
CA GLY A 102 -7.86 18.54 -16.93
C GLY A 102 -7.45 17.08 -17.15
N ALA A 103 -7.33 16.68 -18.41
CA ALA A 103 -6.78 15.42 -18.85
C ALA A 103 -5.98 15.60 -20.13
N TYR A 104 -4.72 15.21 -20.13
CA TYR A 104 -3.76 15.51 -21.19
C TYR A 104 -3.03 14.24 -21.63
N ARG A 105 -2.73 14.13 -22.93
CA ARG A 105 -1.86 13.07 -23.47
C ARG A 105 -0.39 13.36 -23.21
N GLN A 106 -0.01 14.65 -23.20
CA GLN A 106 1.35 15.09 -22.95
C GLN A 106 1.50 15.51 -21.49
N ARG A 107 2.46 14.95 -20.80
CA ARG A 107 2.73 15.22 -19.39
C ARG A 107 3.00 16.70 -19.13
N GLN A 108 3.74 17.36 -20.02
CA GLN A 108 4.08 18.78 -19.89
C GLN A 108 2.85 19.68 -19.73
N ASN A 109 1.76 19.39 -20.44
CA ASN A 109 0.53 20.16 -20.33
C ASN A 109 -0.19 19.95 -19.00
N ALA A 110 -0.10 18.72 -18.44
CA ALA A 110 -0.62 18.43 -17.12
C ALA A 110 0.22 19.10 -16.03
N ASP A 111 1.56 19.07 -16.16
CA ASP A 111 2.48 19.72 -15.24
C ASP A 111 2.24 21.25 -15.20
N ASN A 112 2.01 21.90 -16.33
CA ASN A 112 1.71 23.33 -16.39
C ASN A 112 0.45 23.68 -15.59
N LEU A 113 -0.65 22.92 -15.78
CA LEU A 113 -1.87 23.12 -15.03
C LEU A 113 -1.70 22.77 -13.54
N LEU A 114 -0.93 21.73 -13.22
CA LEU A 114 -0.61 21.35 -11.84
C LEU A 114 0.05 22.52 -11.11
N TYR A 115 1.11 23.09 -11.67
CA TYR A 115 1.85 24.20 -11.06
C TYR A 115 0.98 25.45 -10.94
N GLU A 116 0.17 25.78 -11.95
CA GLU A 116 -0.77 26.90 -11.88
C GLU A 116 -1.75 26.76 -10.70
N LEU A 117 -2.31 25.56 -10.50
CA LEU A 117 -3.23 25.27 -9.40
C LEU A 117 -2.53 25.31 -8.04
N MET A 118 -1.30 24.77 -7.97
CA MET A 118 -0.50 24.79 -6.74
C MET A 118 -0.10 26.20 -6.33
N ASP A 119 0.27 27.07 -7.27
CA ASP A 119 0.59 28.49 -7.02
C ASP A 119 -0.61 29.26 -6.48
N LYS A 120 -1.83 28.86 -6.87
CA LYS A 120 -3.09 29.39 -6.33
C LYS A 120 -3.49 28.73 -4.99
N GLY A 121 -2.67 27.84 -4.44
CA GLY A 121 -2.88 27.17 -3.15
C GLY A 121 -3.87 26.00 -3.19
N TYR A 122 -4.17 25.43 -4.37
CA TYR A 122 -5.00 24.25 -4.49
C TYR A 122 -4.18 22.97 -4.25
N PRO A 123 -4.71 21.96 -3.52
CA PRO A 123 -4.07 20.67 -3.34
C PRO A 123 -4.22 19.81 -4.61
N ALA A 124 -3.50 20.21 -5.66
CA ALA A 124 -3.55 19.56 -6.97
C ALA A 124 -2.52 18.42 -7.09
N PHE A 125 -2.85 17.41 -7.87
CA PHE A 125 -1.96 16.28 -8.19
C PHE A 125 -2.31 15.69 -9.55
N ILE A 126 -1.38 14.91 -10.12
CA ILE A 126 -1.56 14.21 -11.39
C ILE A 126 -1.75 12.72 -11.14
N LEU A 127 -2.80 12.14 -11.73
CA LEU A 127 -3.01 10.71 -11.84
C LEU A 127 -2.78 10.27 -13.28
N SER A 128 -1.96 9.25 -13.50
CA SER A 128 -1.77 8.63 -14.81
C SER A 128 -2.70 7.42 -14.95
N ASP A 129 -3.64 7.51 -15.90
CA ASP A 129 -4.62 6.46 -16.14
C ASP A 129 -5.08 6.46 -17.59
N GLY A 130 -5.16 5.28 -18.20
CA GLY A 130 -5.62 5.10 -19.58
C GLY A 130 -4.80 5.89 -20.63
N GLY A 131 -3.49 6.10 -20.39
CA GLY A 131 -2.62 6.88 -21.28
C GLY A 131 -2.84 8.39 -21.23
N LEU A 132 -3.59 8.87 -20.23
CA LEU A 132 -3.83 10.28 -19.95
C LEU A 132 -3.23 10.68 -18.60
N TYR A 133 -2.76 11.92 -18.53
CA TYR A 133 -2.37 12.61 -17.31
C TYR A 133 -3.54 13.48 -16.85
N LYS A 134 -4.25 12.99 -15.81
CA LYS A 134 -5.42 13.64 -15.24
C LYS A 134 -4.99 14.55 -14.09
N VAL A 135 -5.23 15.85 -14.19
CA VAL A 135 -4.98 16.81 -13.10
C VAL A 135 -6.21 16.88 -12.23
N GLN A 136 -6.03 16.58 -10.95
CA GLN A 136 -7.11 16.50 -9.95
C GLN A 136 -6.81 17.38 -8.75
N VAL A 137 -7.86 17.89 -8.11
CA VAL A 137 -7.77 18.74 -6.91
C VAL A 137 -8.52 18.10 -5.77
N GLY A 138 -7.81 17.87 -4.67
CA GLY A 138 -8.34 17.29 -3.45
C GLY A 138 -8.82 15.85 -3.60
N ALA A 139 -9.03 15.20 -2.47
CA ALA A 139 -9.65 13.89 -2.36
C ALA A 139 -10.61 13.93 -1.16
N TYR A 140 -11.91 13.82 -1.40
CA TYR A 140 -12.95 14.06 -0.42
C TYR A 140 -13.76 12.78 -0.14
N ARG A 141 -13.95 12.43 1.11
CA ARG A 141 -14.84 11.32 1.50
C ARG A 141 -16.32 11.66 1.33
N GLN A 142 -16.66 12.94 1.39
CA GLN A 142 -18.03 13.43 1.24
C GLN A 142 -18.19 14.16 -0.09
N LEU A 143 -19.18 13.76 -0.87
CA LEU A 143 -19.51 14.37 -2.15
C LEU A 143 -19.73 15.90 -2.02
N ALA A 144 -20.39 16.35 -0.95
CA ALA A 144 -20.66 17.78 -0.71
C ALA A 144 -19.38 18.63 -0.70
N ASN A 145 -18.28 18.10 -0.15
CA ASN A 145 -16.99 18.81 -0.11
C ASN A 145 -16.35 18.88 -1.50
N ALA A 146 -16.47 17.82 -2.30
CA ALA A 146 -16.02 17.82 -3.70
C ALA A 146 -16.83 18.82 -4.54
N VAL A 147 -18.15 18.85 -4.36
CA VAL A 147 -19.04 19.82 -5.05
C VAL A 147 -18.66 21.26 -4.68
N THR A 148 -18.38 21.53 -3.41
CA THR A 148 -17.93 22.86 -2.97
C THR A 148 -16.62 23.28 -3.65
N MET A 149 -15.66 22.37 -3.72
CA MET A 149 -14.39 22.63 -4.42
C MET A 149 -14.60 22.80 -5.93
N GLU A 150 -15.43 21.96 -6.54
CA GLU A 150 -15.78 22.07 -7.97
C GLU A 150 -16.36 23.45 -8.29
N GLN A 151 -17.34 23.92 -7.50
CA GLN A 151 -17.94 25.23 -7.68
C GLN A 151 -16.93 26.37 -7.53
N LYS A 152 -15.99 26.25 -6.58
CA LYS A 152 -14.92 27.22 -6.40
C LYS A 152 -14.04 27.31 -7.64
N LEU A 153 -13.58 26.18 -8.16
CA LEU A 153 -12.74 26.11 -9.36
C LEU A 153 -13.47 26.62 -10.61
N ARG A 154 -14.76 26.31 -10.76
CA ARG A 154 -15.60 26.83 -11.87
C ARG A 154 -15.73 28.35 -11.84
N ARG A 155 -15.87 28.97 -10.67
CA ARG A 155 -15.90 30.44 -10.52
C ARG A 155 -14.59 31.10 -10.94
N GLU A 156 -13.47 30.37 -10.87
CA GLU A 156 -12.17 30.83 -11.34
C GLU A 156 -11.90 30.48 -12.82
N GLY A 157 -12.91 29.95 -13.54
CA GLY A 157 -12.85 29.71 -14.98
C GLY A 157 -12.37 28.31 -15.38
N TYR A 158 -12.16 27.39 -14.43
CA TYR A 158 -11.74 26.04 -14.76
C TYR A 158 -12.93 25.15 -15.21
N SER A 159 -12.69 24.34 -16.23
CA SER A 159 -13.60 23.23 -16.55
C SER A 159 -13.36 22.08 -15.59
N THR A 160 -14.42 21.61 -14.93
CA THR A 160 -14.29 20.63 -13.86
C THR A 160 -15.29 19.49 -13.99
N MET A 161 -14.92 18.33 -13.49
CA MET A 161 -15.81 17.18 -13.26
C MET A 161 -15.45 16.48 -11.97
N ILE A 162 -16.43 15.89 -11.29
CA ILE A 162 -16.17 15.04 -10.13
C ILE A 162 -15.91 13.61 -10.62
N ALA A 163 -14.77 13.05 -10.22
CA ALA A 163 -14.35 11.68 -10.47
C ALA A 163 -14.30 10.89 -9.15
N THR A 164 -14.52 9.59 -9.23
CA THR A 164 -14.40 8.64 -8.11
C THR A 164 -13.27 7.68 -8.33
#